data_613151061ccb76118d5f7a47b09ad9dc
#
_entry.id   613151061ccb76118d5f7a47b09ad9dc
#
_cell.length_a   1.000
_cell.length_b   1.000
_cell.length_c   1.000
_cell.angle_alpha   90.00
_cell.angle_beta   90.00
_cell.angle_gamma   90.00
#
_symmetry.space_group_name_H-M   'P 1'
#
loop_
_entity.id
_entity.type
_entity.pdbx_description
1 polymer ?
#
loop_
_entity_poly.entity_id
_entity_poly.type
_entity_poly.pdbx_seq_one_letter_code
_entity_poly.pdbx_strand_id
1 'polypeptide(L)'
;MADATDPVPDQVQRVPLAVLEATRSLLWVQSSRDARRAAVDLVRALGADLVAAGSSDPDVVPVDVSFGEGDPLLPIAPVQSPARALLDRYLNPFVLDARRVLELAGRAERLAESASTDALTGLLNRRMLDRALGRLHRGEAVIIVDLDHFKQVNDDHGHAAGDEVLRSFGAVLLENLRGRDLVGRYGGEEFVLVVGASSDPETLLERLRERWEATRPLEVTFSAGIAPFTGDADVTLRLADDALYRAKEAGRDRWRWAEGQTPDVEAPASYVEPYLGDAIVGNRRPAVRLTLDLLDHRVPEADIVEDLLAAAQREVGERWYRNELSPADEHLASGVAGAALDALAAELPPPTRDGLVVVACAEGDWHSLSAQMFGETLRASGFDVSVLGASTPRTAVVDFLTRAGGDSLAVSCNMPIFFPGVAQLINAAHEIGVPVIVGGRAFGDDDRRAARLGADAWAAGASEAAEILAGWHARRPEVGSEPAPLDGAALRLFAASSTLATATVDELTASSSPILDLDADQVDQLREHLVFAVQFLAAARLVDDDSIFEDFLVWIDELLRTRDVPREVLAAGLEGLRAKVIAVDPGATRLLDAAWSSQPVEVADGDG
;
A
#
# COMPACT_ATOMS: atom_id res chain seq x y z
N MET A 1 -40.87 15.12 -50.20
CA MET A 1 -39.62 14.37 -50.27
C MET A 1 -38.60 15.16 -49.46
N ALA A 2 -38.44 14.84 -48.24
CA ALA A 2 -37.36 15.31 -47.41
C ALA A 2 -36.87 14.11 -46.61
N ASP A 3 -35.62 13.82 -46.83
CA ASP A 3 -34.87 12.66 -46.38
C ASP A 3 -34.71 12.72 -44.86
N ALA A 4 -35.22 11.70 -44.18
CA ALA A 4 -34.99 11.47 -42.77
C ALA A 4 -33.78 10.53 -42.68
N THR A 5 -32.58 11.15 -42.54
CA THR A 5 -31.38 10.40 -42.16
C THR A 5 -31.41 10.11 -40.67
N ASP A 6 -31.55 8.83 -40.33
CA ASP A 6 -31.43 8.26 -38.99
C ASP A 6 -30.09 8.59 -38.33
N PRO A 7 -30.08 9.05 -37.07
CA PRO A 7 -28.89 9.08 -36.26
C PRO A 7 -28.92 7.95 -35.24
N VAL A 8 -28.63 6.72 -35.64
CA VAL A 8 -28.42 5.59 -34.72
C VAL A 8 -27.17 4.81 -35.13
N PRO A 9 -25.97 5.20 -34.69
CA PRO A 9 -24.93 4.23 -34.48
C PRO A 9 -24.26 4.26 -33.08
N ASP A 10 -24.34 5.35 -32.32
CA ASP A 10 -23.51 5.50 -31.12
C ASP A 10 -24.06 4.76 -29.88
N GLN A 11 -25.36 4.66 -29.71
CA GLN A 11 -25.98 3.94 -28.58
C GLN A 11 -25.87 2.42 -28.70
N VAL A 12 -25.92 1.85 -29.89
CA VAL A 12 -25.86 0.38 -30.11
C VAL A 12 -24.46 -0.17 -29.83
N GLN A 13 -23.40 0.62 -29.98
CA GLN A 13 -22.03 0.22 -29.66
C GLN A 13 -21.68 0.38 -28.17
N ARG A 14 -22.33 1.29 -27.45
CA ARG A 14 -22.08 1.52 -26.00
C ARG A 14 -22.73 0.47 -25.09
N VAL A 15 -23.85 -0.12 -25.50
CA VAL A 15 -24.57 -1.12 -24.70
C VAL A 15 -23.74 -2.37 -24.43
N PRO A 16 -23.07 -3.01 -25.40
CA PRO A 16 -22.23 -4.19 -25.13
C PRO A 16 -21.09 -3.92 -24.16
N LEU A 17 -20.46 -2.74 -24.25
CA LEU A 17 -19.37 -2.36 -23.34
C LEU A 17 -19.89 -2.14 -21.92
N ALA A 18 -21.01 -1.44 -21.75
CA ALA A 18 -21.61 -1.21 -20.44
C ALA A 18 -22.07 -2.50 -19.76
N VAL A 19 -22.62 -3.44 -20.52
CA VAL A 19 -23.00 -4.78 -20.03
C VAL A 19 -21.75 -5.56 -19.63
N LEU A 20 -20.68 -5.49 -20.43
CA LEU A 20 -19.41 -6.16 -20.12
C LEU A 20 -18.78 -5.60 -18.85
N GLU A 21 -18.74 -4.29 -18.69
CA GLU A 21 -18.21 -3.60 -17.50
C GLU A 21 -19.03 -3.95 -16.25
N ALA A 22 -20.38 -3.92 -16.35
CA ALA A 22 -21.24 -4.31 -15.25
C ALA A 22 -21.04 -5.79 -14.87
N THR A 23 -20.95 -6.69 -15.87
CA THR A 23 -20.71 -8.11 -15.63
C THR A 23 -19.32 -8.34 -15.03
N ARG A 24 -18.31 -7.60 -15.47
CA ARG A 24 -16.96 -7.64 -14.89
C ARG A 24 -16.94 -7.14 -13.44
N SER A 25 -17.75 -6.15 -13.10
CA SER A 25 -17.86 -5.65 -11.73
C SER A 25 -18.44 -6.70 -10.77
N LEU A 26 -19.20 -7.70 -11.24
CA LEU A 26 -19.68 -8.81 -10.42
C LEU A 26 -18.55 -9.65 -9.81
N LEU A 27 -17.38 -9.69 -10.44
CA LEU A 27 -16.20 -10.38 -9.89
C LEU A 27 -15.69 -9.74 -8.59
N TRP A 28 -16.02 -8.47 -8.34
CA TRP A 28 -15.59 -7.69 -7.20
C TRP A 28 -16.70 -7.37 -6.20
N VAL A 29 -17.91 -7.90 -6.41
CA VAL A 29 -19.03 -7.71 -5.50
C VAL A 29 -18.81 -8.50 -4.22
N GLN A 30 -18.62 -7.75 -3.11
CA GLN A 30 -18.47 -8.30 -1.77
C GLN A 30 -19.67 -8.01 -0.86
N SER A 31 -20.56 -7.10 -1.27
CA SER A 31 -21.72 -6.69 -0.49
C SER A 31 -22.93 -6.39 -1.35
N SER A 32 -24.14 -6.43 -0.75
CA SER A 32 -25.37 -5.99 -1.39
C SER A 32 -25.29 -4.55 -1.91
N ARG A 33 -24.49 -3.70 -1.23
CA ARG A 33 -24.27 -2.29 -1.62
C ARG A 33 -23.47 -2.19 -2.92
N ASP A 34 -22.47 -3.05 -3.11
CA ASP A 34 -21.67 -3.08 -4.34
C ASP A 34 -22.48 -3.59 -5.52
N ALA A 35 -23.25 -4.66 -5.30
CA ALA A 35 -24.18 -5.21 -6.29
C ALA A 35 -25.21 -4.17 -6.75
N ARG A 36 -25.75 -3.41 -5.79
CA ARG A 36 -26.71 -2.35 -6.06
C ARG A 36 -26.09 -1.20 -6.86
N ARG A 37 -24.86 -0.78 -6.50
CA ARG A 37 -24.13 0.26 -7.25
C ARG A 37 -23.93 -0.16 -8.70
N ALA A 38 -23.44 -1.38 -8.94
CA ALA A 38 -23.25 -1.92 -10.28
C ALA A 38 -24.56 -2.01 -11.09
N ALA A 39 -25.69 -2.39 -10.44
CA ALA A 39 -27.00 -2.40 -11.09
C ALA A 39 -27.48 -0.98 -11.46
N VAL A 40 -27.25 0.02 -10.61
CA VAL A 40 -27.57 1.43 -10.87
C VAL A 40 -26.77 1.98 -12.05
N ASP A 41 -25.48 1.67 -12.10
CA ASP A 41 -24.59 2.10 -13.18
C ASP A 41 -24.99 1.45 -14.52
N LEU A 42 -25.37 0.16 -14.50
CA LEU A 42 -25.93 -0.51 -15.68
C LEU A 42 -27.23 0.13 -16.16
N VAL A 43 -28.15 0.46 -15.24
CA VAL A 43 -29.42 1.13 -15.57
C VAL A 43 -29.17 2.44 -16.31
N ARG A 44 -28.25 3.28 -15.78
CA ARG A 44 -27.87 4.56 -16.40
C ARG A 44 -27.23 4.36 -17.78
N ALA A 45 -26.35 3.37 -17.89
CA ALA A 45 -25.68 3.07 -19.15
C ALA A 45 -26.64 2.52 -20.24
N LEU A 46 -27.75 1.92 -19.82
CA LEU A 46 -28.83 1.48 -20.73
C LEU A 46 -29.81 2.61 -21.10
N GLY A 47 -29.56 3.84 -20.61
CA GLY A 47 -30.33 5.03 -20.97
C GLY A 47 -31.62 5.23 -20.15
N ALA A 48 -31.69 4.64 -18.96
CA ALA A 48 -32.80 4.84 -18.03
C ALA A 48 -32.37 5.68 -16.83
N ASP A 49 -33.29 6.50 -16.29
CA ASP A 49 -33.06 7.33 -15.12
C ASP A 49 -33.76 6.76 -13.87
N LEU A 50 -33.12 6.99 -12.70
CA LEU A 50 -33.70 6.64 -11.42
C LEU A 50 -34.69 7.73 -10.98
N VAL A 51 -35.90 7.33 -10.62
CA VAL A 51 -36.96 8.20 -10.12
C VAL A 51 -37.10 8.02 -8.62
N ALA A 52 -37.44 9.10 -7.90
CA ALA A 52 -37.65 9.05 -6.45
C ALA A 52 -38.73 8.05 -6.05
N ALA A 53 -38.48 7.32 -4.98
CA ALA A 53 -39.45 6.39 -4.43
C ALA A 53 -40.77 7.13 -4.09
N GLY A 54 -41.88 6.63 -4.63
CA GLY A 54 -43.20 7.24 -4.43
C GLY A 54 -43.67 8.12 -5.58
N SER A 55 -42.98 8.15 -6.72
CA SER A 55 -43.50 8.80 -7.93
C SER A 55 -44.83 8.17 -8.36
N SER A 56 -45.82 9.03 -8.62
CA SER A 56 -47.14 8.65 -9.15
C SER A 56 -47.20 8.71 -10.68
N ASP A 57 -46.05 8.80 -11.35
CA ASP A 57 -45.93 8.84 -12.78
C ASP A 57 -46.32 7.45 -13.36
N PRO A 58 -47.36 7.36 -14.20
CA PRO A 58 -47.80 6.08 -14.76
C PRO A 58 -46.77 5.41 -15.68
N ASP A 59 -45.78 6.13 -16.16
CA ASP A 59 -44.70 5.61 -16.98
C ASP A 59 -43.52 5.06 -16.18
N VAL A 60 -43.58 5.14 -14.84
CA VAL A 60 -42.55 4.60 -13.94
C VAL A 60 -42.83 3.14 -13.62
N VAL A 61 -41.95 2.25 -14.04
CA VAL A 61 -42.02 0.83 -13.73
C VAL A 61 -41.04 0.49 -12.64
N PRO A 62 -41.48 0.00 -11.47
CA PRO A 62 -40.58 -0.47 -10.43
C PRO A 62 -39.86 -1.74 -10.92
N VAL A 63 -38.54 -1.75 -10.86
CA VAL A 63 -37.70 -2.92 -11.11
C VAL A 63 -37.13 -3.43 -9.81
N ASP A 64 -37.25 -4.73 -9.58
CA ASP A 64 -36.70 -5.40 -8.40
C ASP A 64 -35.17 -5.53 -8.55
N VAL A 65 -34.43 -4.61 -7.93
CA VAL A 65 -32.98 -4.64 -7.77
C VAL A 65 -32.58 -4.81 -6.30
N SER A 66 -33.39 -5.57 -5.54
CA SER A 66 -33.07 -5.90 -4.16
C SER A 66 -32.00 -7.00 -4.09
N PHE A 67 -31.00 -6.81 -3.24
CA PHE A 67 -29.88 -7.73 -3.01
C PHE A 67 -29.82 -8.24 -1.56
N GLY A 68 -30.79 -7.86 -0.70
CA GLY A 68 -30.91 -8.28 0.69
C GLY A 68 -32.32 -8.04 1.26
N GLU A 69 -32.62 -8.64 2.41
CA GLU A 69 -33.89 -8.38 3.11
C GLU A 69 -34.00 -6.89 3.50
N GLY A 70 -35.04 -6.23 3.02
CA GLY A 70 -35.31 -4.82 3.31
C GLY A 70 -34.71 -3.81 2.32
N ASP A 71 -34.04 -4.24 1.26
CA ASP A 71 -33.60 -3.34 0.19
C ASP A 71 -34.81 -2.75 -0.55
N PRO A 72 -34.91 -1.41 -0.64
CA PRO A 72 -36.03 -0.78 -1.33
C PRO A 72 -35.94 -1.07 -2.84
N LEU A 73 -37.09 -1.30 -3.47
CA LEU A 73 -37.21 -1.32 -4.94
C LEU A 73 -36.71 0.02 -5.50
N LEU A 74 -35.92 -0.02 -6.56
CA LEU A 74 -35.54 1.18 -7.31
C LEU A 74 -36.59 1.41 -8.40
N PRO A 75 -37.39 2.47 -8.33
CA PRO A 75 -38.25 2.86 -9.44
C PRO A 75 -37.40 3.36 -10.59
N ILE A 76 -37.66 2.87 -11.78
CA ILE A 76 -36.96 3.25 -13.01
C ILE A 76 -37.96 3.84 -13.97
N ALA A 77 -37.73 5.06 -14.41
CA ALA A 77 -38.52 5.67 -15.48
C ALA A 77 -38.08 5.08 -16.83
N PRO A 78 -38.97 4.51 -17.64
CA PRO A 78 -38.65 4.13 -18.98
C PRO A 78 -38.50 5.40 -19.81
N VAL A 79 -37.29 5.72 -20.19
CA VAL A 79 -37.03 6.70 -21.23
C VAL A 79 -37.19 5.97 -22.55
N GLN A 80 -38.23 6.18 -23.27
CA GLN A 80 -38.59 5.63 -24.60
C GLN A 80 -38.50 4.09 -24.78
N SER A 81 -39.31 3.53 -25.64
CA SER A 81 -39.49 2.10 -25.91
C SER A 81 -38.22 1.25 -26.11
N PRO A 82 -37.11 1.75 -26.71
CA PRO A 82 -35.87 0.98 -26.85
C PRO A 82 -35.14 0.69 -25.54
N ALA A 83 -35.12 1.64 -24.62
CA ALA A 83 -34.41 1.48 -23.32
C ALA A 83 -35.09 0.40 -22.46
N ARG A 84 -36.40 0.28 -22.52
CA ARG A 84 -37.16 -0.75 -21.80
C ARG A 84 -36.80 -2.16 -22.27
N ALA A 85 -36.70 -2.38 -23.55
CA ALA A 85 -36.31 -3.68 -24.10
C ALA A 85 -34.87 -4.07 -23.70
N LEU A 86 -33.97 -3.07 -23.56
CA LEU A 86 -32.61 -3.28 -23.09
C LEU A 86 -32.56 -3.57 -21.57
N LEU A 87 -33.38 -2.90 -20.76
CA LEU A 87 -33.52 -3.20 -19.34
C LEU A 87 -34.02 -4.64 -19.10
N ASP A 88 -35.09 -5.03 -19.77
CA ASP A 88 -35.63 -6.40 -19.67
C ASP A 88 -34.60 -7.45 -20.12
N ARG A 89 -33.82 -7.15 -21.14
CA ARG A 89 -32.85 -8.08 -21.70
C ARG A 89 -31.56 -8.21 -20.85
N TYR A 90 -31.06 -7.14 -20.22
CA TYR A 90 -29.77 -7.13 -19.58
C TYR A 90 -29.82 -6.93 -18.06
N LEU A 91 -30.75 -6.15 -17.52
CA LEU A 91 -30.81 -5.86 -16.09
C LEU A 91 -31.32 -7.09 -15.30
N ASN A 92 -32.36 -7.75 -15.72
CA ASN A 92 -32.90 -8.93 -15.02
C ASN A 92 -31.89 -10.08 -14.92
N PRO A 93 -31.19 -10.49 -16.01
CA PRO A 93 -30.10 -11.46 -15.90
C PRO A 93 -28.99 -11.01 -14.97
N PHE A 94 -28.58 -9.73 -15.07
CA PHE A 94 -27.53 -9.15 -14.21
C PHE A 94 -27.90 -9.23 -12.73
N VAL A 95 -29.12 -8.85 -12.35
CA VAL A 95 -29.60 -8.91 -10.96
C VAL A 95 -29.62 -10.35 -10.45
N LEU A 96 -30.05 -11.29 -11.27
CA LEU A 96 -30.04 -12.71 -10.93
C LEU A 96 -28.63 -13.25 -10.72
N ASP A 97 -27.68 -12.88 -11.57
CA ASP A 97 -26.28 -13.27 -11.45
C ASP A 97 -25.64 -12.63 -10.22
N ALA A 98 -25.90 -11.34 -9.96
CA ALA A 98 -25.41 -10.65 -8.77
C ALA A 98 -25.93 -11.29 -7.47
N ARG A 99 -27.20 -11.64 -7.40
CA ARG A 99 -27.79 -12.40 -6.26
C ARG A 99 -27.11 -13.74 -6.08
N ARG A 100 -26.84 -14.46 -7.16
CA ARG A 100 -26.17 -15.75 -7.13
C ARG A 100 -24.72 -15.64 -6.64
N VAL A 101 -23.99 -14.61 -7.08
CA VAL A 101 -22.63 -14.32 -6.61
C VAL A 101 -22.63 -14.03 -5.11
N LEU A 102 -23.54 -13.18 -4.62
CA LEU A 102 -23.67 -12.88 -3.19
C LEU A 102 -24.05 -14.12 -2.36
N GLU A 103 -24.97 -14.96 -2.88
CA GLU A 103 -25.36 -16.20 -2.20
C GLU A 103 -24.19 -17.19 -2.12
N LEU A 104 -23.43 -17.34 -3.21
CA LEU A 104 -22.23 -18.18 -3.24
C LEU A 104 -21.13 -17.65 -2.32
N ALA A 105 -20.90 -16.34 -2.32
CA ALA A 105 -19.93 -15.70 -1.40
C ALA A 105 -20.32 -15.91 0.06
N GLY A 106 -21.60 -15.70 0.41
CA GLY A 106 -22.11 -15.95 1.75
C GLY A 106 -22.09 -17.43 2.17
N ARG A 107 -22.27 -18.35 1.21
CA ARG A 107 -22.08 -19.79 1.48
C ARG A 107 -20.61 -20.15 1.68
N ALA A 108 -19.70 -19.58 0.87
CA ALA A 108 -18.27 -19.77 1.00
C ALA A 108 -17.76 -19.23 2.34
N GLU A 109 -18.26 -18.07 2.77
CA GLU A 109 -17.92 -17.44 4.04
C GLU A 109 -18.39 -18.29 5.24
N ARG A 110 -19.64 -18.77 5.24
CA ARG A 110 -20.14 -19.70 6.26
C ARG A 110 -19.40 -21.02 6.29
N LEU A 111 -19.04 -21.57 5.12
CA LEU A 111 -18.22 -22.79 5.03
C LEU A 111 -16.80 -22.54 5.52
N ALA A 112 -16.22 -21.36 5.25
CA ALA A 112 -14.92 -20.97 5.76
C ALA A 112 -14.96 -20.77 7.28
N GLU A 113 -15.98 -20.12 7.83
CA GLU A 113 -16.18 -19.98 9.28
C GLU A 113 -16.35 -21.35 9.96
N SER A 114 -17.26 -22.20 9.50
CA SER A 114 -17.46 -23.53 10.08
C SER A 114 -16.24 -24.46 9.89
N ALA A 115 -15.41 -24.18 8.89
CA ALA A 115 -14.14 -24.87 8.67
C ALA A 115 -12.96 -24.29 9.47
N SER A 116 -13.13 -23.12 10.11
CA SER A 116 -12.06 -22.37 10.80
C SER A 116 -12.18 -22.37 12.32
N THR A 117 -13.38 -22.58 12.88
CA THR A 117 -13.62 -22.51 14.32
C THR A 117 -13.99 -23.87 14.93
N ASP A 118 -13.77 -23.99 16.24
CA ASP A 118 -14.28 -25.09 17.07
C ASP A 118 -15.75 -24.82 17.42
N ALA A 119 -16.62 -25.79 17.13
CA ALA A 119 -18.07 -25.63 17.25
C ALA A 119 -18.55 -25.45 18.71
N LEU A 120 -17.78 -25.86 19.72
CA LEU A 120 -18.14 -25.75 21.12
C LEU A 120 -17.74 -24.40 21.71
N THR A 121 -16.53 -23.94 21.41
CA THR A 121 -15.91 -22.76 22.04
C THR A 121 -15.92 -21.50 21.17
N GLY A 122 -16.14 -21.64 19.85
CA GLY A 122 -16.06 -20.53 18.88
C GLY A 122 -14.63 -20.07 18.56
N LEU A 123 -13.62 -20.65 19.21
CA LEU A 123 -12.20 -20.36 18.97
C LEU A 123 -11.73 -20.95 17.65
N LEU A 124 -10.53 -20.60 17.21
CA LEU A 124 -9.90 -21.27 16.06
C LEU A 124 -9.81 -22.78 16.34
N ASN A 125 -10.11 -23.58 15.34
CA ASN A 125 -9.88 -25.01 15.43
C ASN A 125 -8.41 -25.37 15.18
N ARG A 126 -8.01 -26.60 15.52
CA ARG A 126 -6.63 -27.09 15.38
C ARG A 126 -6.04 -26.82 13.99
N ARG A 127 -6.82 -27.04 12.91
CA ARG A 127 -6.33 -26.83 11.54
C ARG A 127 -5.96 -25.38 11.25
N MET A 128 -6.72 -24.42 11.80
CA MET A 128 -6.41 -23.00 11.66
C MET A 128 -5.26 -22.56 12.54
N LEU A 129 -5.15 -23.15 13.74
CA LEU A 129 -3.98 -22.97 14.59
C LEU A 129 -2.69 -23.46 13.92
N ASP A 130 -2.70 -24.68 13.35
CA ASP A 130 -1.53 -25.22 12.63
C ASP A 130 -1.07 -24.29 11.50
N ARG A 131 -2.03 -23.67 10.79
CA ARG A 131 -1.72 -22.65 9.77
C ARG A 131 -1.15 -21.36 10.36
N ALA A 132 -1.65 -20.94 11.50
CA ALA A 132 -1.15 -19.74 12.19
C ALA A 132 0.26 -19.99 12.76
N LEU A 133 0.49 -21.15 13.34
CA LEU A 133 1.79 -21.58 13.85
C LEU A 133 2.86 -21.65 12.74
N GLY A 134 2.48 -22.09 11.54
CA GLY A 134 3.37 -22.08 10.36
C GLY A 134 3.73 -20.69 9.84
N ARG A 135 3.17 -19.62 10.42
CA ARG A 135 3.41 -18.22 10.07
C ARG A 135 3.95 -17.40 11.23
N LEU A 136 4.44 -18.07 12.26
CA LEU A 136 5.05 -17.41 13.41
C LEU A 136 6.32 -16.69 13.00
N HIS A 137 6.54 -15.56 13.63
CA HIS A 137 7.75 -14.76 13.47
C HIS A 137 8.56 -14.73 14.77
N ARG A 138 9.83 -14.42 14.66
CA ARG A 138 10.68 -14.18 15.84
C ARG A 138 10.10 -13.04 16.67
N GLY A 139 10.14 -13.23 18.00
CA GLY A 139 9.52 -12.29 18.93
C GLY A 139 8.10 -12.67 19.37
N GLU A 140 7.37 -13.51 18.62
CA GLU A 140 6.10 -14.07 19.07
C GLU A 140 6.34 -15.21 20.07
N ALA A 141 5.35 -15.44 20.94
CA ALA A 141 5.37 -16.56 21.88
C ALA A 141 4.15 -17.46 21.68
N VAL A 142 4.36 -18.73 21.90
CA VAL A 142 3.30 -19.75 21.95
C VAL A 142 3.03 -20.08 23.41
N ILE A 143 1.75 -20.05 23.79
CA ILE A 143 1.29 -20.46 25.12
C ILE A 143 0.37 -21.66 24.92
N ILE A 144 0.70 -22.79 25.57
CA ILE A 144 -0.21 -23.93 25.67
C ILE A 144 -0.86 -23.87 27.04
N VAL A 145 -2.19 -23.88 27.06
CA VAL A 145 -3.02 -23.81 28.26
C VAL A 145 -3.85 -25.07 28.34
N ASP A 146 -3.94 -25.63 29.54
CA ASP A 146 -4.71 -26.86 29.83
C ASP A 146 -5.51 -26.67 31.11
N LEU A 147 -6.79 -27.06 31.10
CA LEU A 147 -7.67 -26.99 32.26
C LEU A 147 -7.35 -28.10 33.26
N ASP A 148 -6.97 -27.70 34.46
CA ASP A 148 -6.53 -28.64 35.50
C ASP A 148 -7.67 -29.55 35.93
N HIS A 149 -7.36 -30.83 36.00
CA HIS A 149 -8.30 -31.86 36.45
C HIS A 149 -9.62 -31.96 35.67
N PHE A 150 -9.63 -31.51 34.39
CA PHE A 150 -10.85 -31.46 33.59
C PHE A 150 -11.54 -32.82 33.42
N LYS A 151 -10.76 -33.92 33.36
CA LYS A 151 -11.32 -35.27 33.34
C LYS A 151 -12.15 -35.55 34.59
N GLN A 152 -11.69 -35.12 35.76
CA GLN A 152 -12.42 -35.30 37.02
C GLN A 152 -13.74 -34.52 37.00
N VAL A 153 -13.76 -33.33 36.43
CA VAL A 153 -15.01 -32.55 36.22
C VAL A 153 -16.03 -33.34 35.40
N ASN A 154 -15.58 -33.97 34.31
CA ASN A 154 -16.46 -34.81 33.49
C ASN A 154 -16.96 -36.04 34.24
N ASP A 155 -16.09 -36.65 35.03
CA ASP A 155 -16.42 -37.87 35.81
C ASP A 155 -17.40 -37.55 36.95
N ASP A 156 -17.24 -36.39 37.63
CA ASP A 156 -18.07 -35.99 38.77
C ASP A 156 -19.37 -35.30 38.39
N HIS A 157 -19.37 -34.47 37.30
CA HIS A 157 -20.48 -33.60 36.93
C HIS A 157 -21.09 -33.92 35.56
N GLY A 158 -20.51 -34.85 34.81
CA GLY A 158 -20.95 -35.26 33.49
C GLY A 158 -20.45 -34.34 32.36
N HIS A 159 -20.45 -34.85 31.13
CA HIS A 159 -19.92 -34.16 29.96
C HIS A 159 -20.60 -32.80 29.64
N ALA A 160 -21.90 -32.66 30.00
CA ALA A 160 -22.59 -31.37 29.80
C ALA A 160 -22.01 -30.25 30.67
N ALA A 161 -21.58 -30.57 31.89
CA ALA A 161 -20.91 -29.61 32.76
C ALA A 161 -19.49 -29.29 32.25
N GLY A 162 -18.75 -30.29 31.75
CA GLY A 162 -17.47 -30.08 31.09
C GLY A 162 -17.58 -29.20 29.85
N ASP A 163 -18.59 -29.41 29.03
CA ASP A 163 -18.88 -28.56 27.86
C ASP A 163 -19.14 -27.11 28.26
N GLU A 164 -19.83 -26.85 29.37
CA GLU A 164 -20.07 -25.51 29.90
C GLU A 164 -18.79 -24.84 30.37
N VAL A 165 -17.91 -25.60 31.05
CA VAL A 165 -16.56 -25.14 31.45
C VAL A 165 -15.76 -24.71 30.21
N LEU A 166 -15.74 -25.55 29.18
CA LEU A 166 -15.00 -25.24 27.92
C LEU A 166 -15.55 -24.02 27.22
N ARG A 167 -16.88 -23.84 27.12
CA ARG A 167 -17.49 -22.63 26.53
C ARG A 167 -17.13 -21.39 27.32
N SER A 168 -17.28 -21.45 28.65
CA SER A 168 -16.98 -20.32 29.52
C SER A 168 -15.52 -19.92 29.45
N PHE A 169 -14.60 -20.89 29.42
CA PHE A 169 -13.17 -20.63 29.30
C PHE A 169 -12.83 -20.05 27.93
N GLY A 170 -13.42 -20.57 26.83
CA GLY A 170 -13.29 -20.03 25.49
C GLY A 170 -13.76 -18.57 25.39
N ALA A 171 -14.87 -18.21 26.05
CA ALA A 171 -15.35 -16.84 26.11
C ALA A 171 -14.37 -15.92 26.86
N VAL A 172 -13.83 -16.38 28.00
CA VAL A 172 -12.82 -15.64 28.77
C VAL A 172 -11.56 -15.40 27.92
N LEU A 173 -11.11 -16.40 27.16
CA LEU A 173 -9.97 -16.25 26.26
C LEU A 173 -10.24 -15.16 25.20
N LEU A 174 -11.40 -15.20 24.52
CA LEU A 174 -11.77 -14.23 23.50
C LEU A 174 -11.89 -12.78 24.02
N GLU A 175 -12.45 -12.62 25.23
CA GLU A 175 -12.63 -11.30 25.83
C GLU A 175 -11.34 -10.64 26.29
N ASN A 176 -10.30 -11.43 26.58
CA ASN A 176 -9.06 -10.94 27.18
C ASN A 176 -7.89 -10.87 26.22
N LEU A 177 -8.02 -11.43 25.02
CA LEU A 177 -7.00 -11.30 23.98
C LEU A 177 -7.19 -10.04 23.19
N ARG A 178 -6.09 -9.42 22.81
CA ARG A 178 -6.09 -8.26 21.92
C ARG A 178 -6.35 -8.77 20.49
N GLY A 179 -6.84 -7.89 19.61
CA GLY A 179 -7.16 -8.27 18.22
C GLY A 179 -5.97 -8.81 17.38
N ARG A 180 -4.77 -8.77 17.92
CA ARG A 180 -3.52 -9.29 17.35
C ARG A 180 -3.20 -10.71 17.80
N ASP A 181 -3.63 -11.08 19.01
CA ASP A 181 -3.38 -12.39 19.56
C ASP A 181 -4.31 -13.41 18.90
N LEU A 182 -3.82 -14.63 18.72
CA LEU A 182 -4.62 -15.73 18.19
C LEU A 182 -4.86 -16.74 19.30
N VAL A 183 -6.04 -17.31 19.31
CA VAL A 183 -6.37 -18.41 20.24
C VAL A 183 -7.19 -19.47 19.54
N GLY A 184 -6.90 -20.71 19.86
CA GLY A 184 -7.67 -21.82 19.35
C GLY A 184 -7.67 -23.00 20.30
N ARG A 185 -8.65 -23.87 20.10
CA ARG A 185 -8.74 -25.15 20.80
C ARG A 185 -7.92 -26.19 20.05
N TYR A 186 -6.88 -26.70 20.70
CA TYR A 186 -5.93 -27.63 20.11
C TYR A 186 -6.34 -29.09 20.32
N GLY A 187 -6.91 -29.40 21.49
CA GLY A 187 -7.38 -30.71 21.86
C GLY A 187 -8.54 -30.64 22.85
N GLY A 188 -8.88 -31.70 23.51
CA GLY A 188 -10.02 -31.82 24.45
C GLY A 188 -10.18 -30.65 25.42
N GLU A 189 -9.24 -30.45 26.30
CA GLU A 189 -9.15 -29.37 27.30
C GLU A 189 -7.95 -28.43 27.06
N GLU A 190 -7.27 -28.58 25.92
CA GLU A 190 -6.06 -27.86 25.56
C GLU A 190 -6.36 -26.70 24.61
N PHE A 191 -5.79 -25.54 24.92
CA PHE A 191 -5.88 -24.31 24.12
C PHE A 191 -4.48 -23.82 23.78
N VAL A 192 -4.30 -23.30 22.60
CA VAL A 192 -3.05 -22.68 22.17
C VAL A 192 -3.30 -21.22 21.84
N LEU A 193 -2.50 -20.37 22.44
CA LEU A 193 -2.47 -18.93 22.17
C LEU A 193 -1.17 -18.62 21.43
N VAL A 194 -1.27 -17.77 20.43
CA VAL A 194 -0.13 -17.11 19.80
C VAL A 194 -0.23 -15.66 20.21
N VAL A 195 0.76 -15.17 20.92
CA VAL A 195 0.81 -13.80 21.40
C VAL A 195 1.94 -13.08 20.70
N GLY A 196 1.62 -11.88 20.23
CA GLY A 196 2.61 -11.03 19.60
C GLY A 196 3.72 -10.66 20.58
N ALA A 197 4.85 -10.29 19.99
CA ALA A 197 6.05 -9.90 20.72
C ALA A 197 5.84 -8.79 21.76
N SER A 198 4.74 -8.05 21.66
CA SER A 198 4.33 -6.96 22.53
C SER A 198 3.46 -7.34 23.71
N SER A 199 2.89 -8.50 23.66
CA SER A 199 2.08 -8.99 24.77
C SER A 199 3.01 -9.67 25.75
N ASP A 200 3.11 -9.12 26.97
CA ASP A 200 3.75 -9.85 28.05
C ASP A 200 2.90 -11.07 28.40
N PRO A 201 3.35 -12.30 28.07
CA PRO A 201 2.58 -13.51 28.29
C PRO A 201 2.18 -13.72 29.77
N GLU A 202 3.02 -13.29 30.71
CA GLU A 202 2.74 -13.44 32.14
C GLU A 202 1.62 -12.51 32.59
N THR A 203 1.66 -11.25 32.21
CA THR A 203 0.57 -10.28 32.47
C THR A 203 -0.75 -10.73 31.83
N LEU A 204 -0.69 -11.31 30.62
CA LEU A 204 -1.88 -11.88 29.98
C LEU A 204 -2.46 -13.03 30.81
N LEU A 205 -1.61 -14.00 31.19
CA LEU A 205 -2.05 -15.18 31.94
C LEU A 205 -2.56 -14.80 33.35
N GLU A 206 -1.98 -13.78 33.97
CA GLU A 206 -2.45 -13.27 35.26
C GLU A 206 -3.84 -12.69 35.17
N ARG A 207 -4.09 -11.84 34.15
CA ARG A 207 -5.42 -11.27 33.85
C ARG A 207 -6.44 -12.36 33.49
N LEU A 208 -6.03 -13.36 32.70
CA LEU A 208 -6.89 -14.51 32.38
C LEU A 208 -7.25 -15.30 33.62
N ARG A 209 -6.30 -15.56 34.54
CA ARG A 209 -6.54 -16.24 35.80
C ARG A 209 -7.55 -15.51 36.67
N GLU A 210 -7.35 -14.21 36.90
CA GLU A 210 -8.27 -13.38 37.68
C GLU A 210 -9.69 -13.38 37.08
N ARG A 211 -9.79 -13.25 35.75
CA ARG A 211 -11.08 -13.25 35.06
C ARG A 211 -11.74 -14.61 35.13
N TRP A 212 -10.98 -15.69 34.96
CA TRP A 212 -11.47 -17.05 35.06
C TRP A 212 -11.97 -17.39 36.46
N GLU A 213 -11.23 -17.08 37.51
CA GLU A 213 -11.65 -17.22 38.89
C GLU A 213 -12.98 -16.53 39.18
N ALA A 214 -13.20 -15.36 38.63
CA ALA A 214 -14.43 -14.58 38.82
C ALA A 214 -15.64 -15.14 38.06
N THR A 215 -15.45 -15.92 37.00
CA THR A 215 -16.53 -16.31 36.06
C THR A 215 -16.66 -17.83 35.85
N ARG A 216 -15.72 -18.62 36.32
CA ARG A 216 -15.73 -20.10 36.16
C ARG A 216 -16.99 -20.74 36.74
N PRO A 217 -17.67 -21.62 35.99
CA PRO A 217 -18.89 -22.28 36.48
C PRO A 217 -18.62 -23.34 37.53
N LEU A 218 -17.41 -23.86 37.60
CA LEU A 218 -16.94 -24.87 38.57
C LEU A 218 -15.53 -24.50 39.04
N GLU A 219 -15.08 -25.10 40.16
CA GLU A 219 -13.74 -24.92 40.75
C GLU A 219 -12.63 -25.57 39.89
N VAL A 220 -12.43 -25.05 38.68
CA VAL A 220 -11.42 -25.53 37.74
C VAL A 220 -10.39 -24.43 37.53
N THR A 221 -9.12 -24.76 37.71
CA THR A 221 -7.98 -23.90 37.39
C THR A 221 -7.39 -24.26 36.04
N PHE A 222 -6.35 -23.55 35.62
CA PHE A 222 -5.59 -23.91 34.43
C PHE A 222 -4.08 -23.81 34.68
N SER A 223 -3.34 -24.63 33.96
CA SER A 223 -1.88 -24.53 33.87
C SER A 223 -1.46 -24.12 32.49
N ALA A 224 -0.32 -23.41 32.37
CA ALA A 224 0.20 -22.98 31.07
C ALA A 224 1.71 -23.16 30.94
N GLY A 225 2.14 -23.41 29.70
CA GLY A 225 3.54 -23.41 29.31
C GLY A 225 3.78 -22.38 28.21
N ILE A 226 4.82 -21.59 28.32
CA ILE A 226 5.15 -20.47 27.44
C ILE A 226 6.48 -20.78 26.76
N ALA A 227 6.54 -20.65 25.44
CA ALA A 227 7.78 -20.71 24.68
C ALA A 227 7.85 -19.59 23.66
N PRO A 228 8.97 -18.84 23.61
CA PRO A 228 9.21 -17.90 22.53
C PRO A 228 9.43 -18.68 21.23
N PHE A 229 9.04 -18.07 20.09
CA PHE A 229 9.23 -18.70 18.78
C PHE A 229 10.71 -18.85 18.45
N THR A 230 11.14 -20.07 18.13
CA THR A 230 12.54 -20.44 17.91
C THR A 230 12.95 -20.47 16.43
N GLY A 231 12.03 -20.10 15.51
CA GLY A 231 12.21 -20.26 14.05
C GLY A 231 11.59 -21.55 13.51
N ASP A 232 11.12 -22.45 14.39
CA ASP A 232 10.44 -23.71 14.03
C ASP A 232 9.22 -23.89 14.94
N ALA A 233 8.03 -23.98 14.34
CA ALA A 233 6.77 -24.09 15.08
C ALA A 233 6.64 -25.38 15.89
N ASP A 234 7.10 -26.51 15.34
CA ASP A 234 7.04 -27.80 16.01
C ASP A 234 8.00 -27.86 17.21
N VAL A 235 9.17 -27.23 17.07
CA VAL A 235 10.12 -27.09 18.20
C VAL A 235 9.51 -26.20 19.27
N THR A 236 8.93 -25.07 18.89
CA THR A 236 8.30 -24.12 19.82
C THR A 236 7.14 -24.75 20.59
N LEU A 237 6.26 -25.49 19.90
CA LEU A 237 5.17 -26.23 20.56
C LEU A 237 5.69 -27.24 21.56
N ARG A 238 6.71 -28.05 21.22
CA ARG A 238 7.31 -28.99 22.16
C ARG A 238 7.88 -28.30 23.38
N LEU A 239 8.57 -27.18 23.21
CA LEU A 239 9.11 -26.40 24.34
C LEU A 239 8.01 -25.84 25.24
N ALA A 240 6.89 -25.38 24.67
CA ALA A 240 5.74 -24.92 25.43
C ALA A 240 5.05 -26.08 26.17
N ASP A 241 4.94 -27.24 25.53
CA ASP A 241 4.37 -28.45 26.16
C ASP A 241 5.23 -28.96 27.34
N ASP A 242 6.55 -29.01 27.18
CA ASP A 242 7.49 -29.33 28.26
C ASP A 242 7.37 -28.32 29.41
N ALA A 243 7.17 -27.03 29.13
CA ALA A 243 6.94 -26.01 30.16
C ALA A 243 5.59 -26.19 30.85
N LEU A 244 4.52 -26.53 30.13
CA LEU A 244 3.21 -26.85 30.69
C LEU A 244 3.29 -28.10 31.60
N TYR A 245 4.00 -29.14 31.16
CA TYR A 245 4.21 -30.32 31.95
C TYR A 245 4.87 -29.97 33.31
N ARG A 246 5.93 -29.13 33.30
CA ARG A 246 6.58 -28.65 34.52
C ARG A 246 5.65 -27.80 35.40
N ALA A 247 4.76 -27.00 34.81
CA ALA A 247 3.77 -26.25 35.55
C ALA A 247 2.80 -27.19 36.30
N LYS A 248 2.33 -28.27 35.63
CA LYS A 248 1.47 -29.29 36.22
C LYS A 248 2.15 -30.07 37.32
N GLU A 249 3.42 -30.47 37.15
CA GLU A 249 4.22 -31.14 38.19
C GLU A 249 4.50 -30.25 39.40
N ALA A 250 4.69 -28.95 39.20
CA ALA A 250 4.95 -28.00 40.28
C ALA A 250 3.71 -27.67 41.13
N GLY A 251 2.56 -28.33 40.88
CA GLY A 251 1.34 -28.18 41.69
C GLY A 251 0.18 -27.50 40.98
N ARG A 252 0.21 -27.37 39.65
CA ARG A 252 -0.86 -26.78 38.80
C ARG A 252 -1.19 -25.35 39.15
N ASP A 253 -2.26 -24.78 38.55
CA ASP A 253 -2.70 -23.39 38.72
C ASP A 253 -1.56 -22.39 38.60
N ARG A 254 -0.77 -22.53 37.54
CA ARG A 254 0.43 -21.75 37.29
C ARG A 254 0.91 -21.88 35.85
N TRP A 255 1.90 -21.06 35.50
CA TRP A 255 2.61 -21.19 34.25
C TRP A 255 4.13 -21.28 34.42
N ARG A 256 4.80 -21.76 33.40
CA ARG A 256 6.25 -21.84 33.29
C ARG A 256 6.72 -21.44 31.90
N TRP A 257 7.85 -20.78 31.87
CA TRP A 257 8.59 -20.58 30.64
C TRP A 257 9.39 -21.81 30.25
N ALA A 258 9.61 -21.98 28.92
CA ALA A 258 10.62 -22.90 28.41
C ALA A 258 12.01 -22.47 28.91
N GLU A 259 12.81 -23.42 29.40
CA GLU A 259 14.11 -23.11 30.00
C GLU A 259 15.08 -22.59 28.90
N GLY A 260 15.73 -21.47 29.18
CA GLY A 260 16.87 -20.94 28.43
C GLY A 260 16.59 -19.90 27.36
N GLN A 261 15.37 -19.37 27.26
CA GLN A 261 15.08 -18.35 26.23
C GLN A 261 14.19 -17.22 26.76
N THR A 262 14.78 -16.05 26.90
CA THR A 262 14.08 -14.76 26.88
C THR A 262 14.02 -14.30 25.42
N PRO A 263 12.89 -13.80 24.90
CA PRO A 263 12.84 -13.29 23.53
C PRO A 263 13.71 -12.03 23.44
N ASP A 264 14.82 -12.14 22.72
CA ASP A 264 15.53 -10.95 22.24
C ASP A 264 14.84 -10.50 20.94
N VAL A 265 14.24 -9.31 20.95
CA VAL A 265 13.71 -8.70 19.73
C VAL A 265 14.89 -8.29 18.87
N GLU A 266 15.04 -8.93 17.73
CA GLU A 266 16.06 -8.56 16.75
C GLU A 266 15.76 -7.16 16.18
N ALA A 267 16.79 -6.50 15.63
CA ALA A 267 16.61 -5.22 14.97
C ALA A 267 15.56 -5.32 13.83
N PRO A 268 14.75 -4.26 13.55
CA PRO A 268 13.70 -4.29 12.53
C PRO A 268 14.17 -4.78 11.17
N ALA A 269 15.42 -4.50 10.80
CA ALA A 269 16.03 -4.95 9.56
C ALA A 269 16.05 -6.48 9.38
N SER A 270 16.08 -7.27 10.46
CA SER A 270 16.05 -8.73 10.37
C SER A 270 14.68 -9.29 9.95
N TYR A 271 13.64 -8.48 10.05
CA TYR A 271 12.27 -8.83 9.67
C TYR A 271 11.89 -8.42 8.25
N VAL A 272 12.79 -7.83 7.48
CA VAL A 272 12.51 -7.35 6.10
C VAL A 272 12.05 -8.51 5.20
N GLU A 273 12.76 -9.63 5.16
CA GLU A 273 12.37 -10.77 4.33
C GLU A 273 11.06 -11.44 4.75
N PRO A 274 10.81 -11.72 6.05
CA PRO A 274 9.51 -12.19 6.51
C PRO A 274 8.35 -11.24 6.13
N TYR A 275 8.56 -9.93 6.32
CA TYR A 275 7.59 -8.90 5.94
C TYR A 275 7.30 -8.90 4.44
N LEU A 276 8.35 -8.94 3.61
CA LEU A 276 8.26 -8.99 2.15
C LEU A 276 7.49 -10.22 1.67
N GLY A 277 7.75 -11.39 2.25
CA GLY A 277 7.05 -12.62 1.91
C GLY A 277 5.52 -12.52 2.05
N ASP A 278 5.03 -11.75 3.02
CA ASP A 278 3.62 -11.45 3.17
C ASP A 278 3.16 -10.27 2.30
N ALA A 279 3.99 -9.23 2.15
CA ALA A 279 3.62 -8.00 1.45
C ALA A 279 3.41 -8.22 -0.06
N ILE A 280 4.31 -8.93 -0.74
CA ILE A 280 4.24 -9.17 -2.19
C ILE A 280 3.04 -10.06 -2.60
N VAL A 281 2.52 -10.88 -1.69
CA VAL A 281 1.32 -11.69 -1.94
C VAL A 281 0.05 -11.05 -1.38
N GLY A 282 0.12 -9.82 -0.87
CA GLY A 282 -1.00 -9.07 -0.33
C GLY A 282 -1.53 -9.55 1.02
N ASN A 283 -0.76 -10.32 1.78
CA ASN A 283 -1.10 -10.79 3.13
C ASN A 283 -1.01 -9.64 4.16
N ARG A 284 -1.94 -8.71 4.09
CA ARG A 284 -1.96 -7.50 4.91
C ARG A 284 -1.92 -7.75 6.42
N ARG A 285 -2.71 -8.73 6.92
CA ARG A 285 -2.85 -8.95 8.37
C ARG A 285 -1.54 -9.37 9.06
N PRO A 286 -0.78 -10.37 8.57
CA PRO A 286 0.50 -10.73 9.17
C PRO A 286 1.52 -9.59 9.12
N ALA A 287 1.64 -8.91 7.97
CA ALA A 287 2.58 -7.80 7.81
C ALA A 287 2.30 -6.63 8.78
N VAL A 288 1.03 -6.21 8.90
CA VAL A 288 0.61 -5.19 9.87
C VAL A 288 0.84 -5.66 11.31
N ARG A 289 0.54 -6.92 11.62
CA ARG A 289 0.78 -7.48 12.94
C ARG A 289 2.26 -7.42 13.32
N LEU A 290 3.14 -7.88 12.42
CA LEU A 290 4.58 -7.81 12.63
C LEU A 290 5.05 -6.39 12.95
N THR A 291 4.57 -5.41 12.18
CA THR A 291 4.92 -3.99 12.37
C THR A 291 4.50 -3.47 13.75
N LEU A 292 3.27 -3.81 14.15
CA LEU A 292 2.73 -3.39 15.44
C LEU A 292 3.39 -4.14 16.61
N ASP A 293 3.74 -5.42 16.43
CA ASP A 293 4.44 -6.21 17.44
C ASP A 293 5.82 -5.60 17.77
N LEU A 294 6.54 -5.08 16.77
CA LEU A 294 7.80 -4.34 17.00
C LEU A 294 7.56 -3.07 17.83
N LEU A 295 6.52 -2.30 17.52
CA LEU A 295 6.16 -1.09 18.27
C LEU A 295 5.87 -1.42 19.74
N ASP A 296 5.12 -2.47 19.98
CA ASP A 296 4.75 -2.93 21.32
C ASP A 296 6.00 -3.39 22.12
N HIS A 297 7.04 -3.94 21.46
CA HIS A 297 8.35 -4.20 22.07
C HIS A 297 9.19 -2.95 22.29
N ARG A 298 8.59 -1.76 22.18
CA ARG A 298 9.25 -0.47 22.34
C ARG A 298 10.38 -0.22 21.34
N VAL A 299 10.35 -0.89 20.19
CA VAL A 299 11.16 -0.46 19.05
C VAL A 299 10.68 0.94 18.65
N PRO A 300 11.54 1.92 18.52
CA PRO A 300 11.12 3.24 18.09
C PRO A 300 10.40 3.17 16.75
N GLU A 301 9.29 3.88 16.62
CA GLU A 301 8.52 3.86 15.38
C GLU A 301 9.33 4.31 14.16
N ALA A 302 10.19 5.32 14.35
CA ALA A 302 11.09 5.79 13.32
C ALA A 302 11.96 4.64 12.77
N ASP A 303 12.50 3.78 13.65
CA ASP A 303 13.32 2.62 13.26
C ASP A 303 12.46 1.57 12.54
N ILE A 304 11.20 1.37 12.95
CA ILE A 304 10.27 0.47 12.25
C ILE A 304 9.97 0.98 10.85
N VAL A 305 9.71 2.27 10.70
CA VAL A 305 9.45 2.88 9.39
C VAL A 305 10.70 2.82 8.51
N GLU A 306 11.88 3.14 9.03
CA GLU A 306 13.11 3.26 8.23
C GLU A 306 13.76 1.91 7.96
N ASP A 307 13.93 1.06 8.98
CA ASP A 307 14.69 -0.19 8.90
C ASP A 307 13.84 -1.40 8.47
N LEU A 308 12.50 -1.32 8.61
CA LEU A 308 11.61 -2.38 8.13
C LEU A 308 10.85 -1.92 6.88
N LEU A 309 9.96 -0.92 6.99
CA LEU A 309 9.02 -0.61 5.92
C LEU A 309 9.73 0.03 4.71
N ALA A 310 10.58 1.03 4.93
CA ALA A 310 11.32 1.65 3.84
C ALA A 310 12.39 0.71 3.26
N ALA A 311 13.03 -0.12 4.08
CA ALA A 311 13.96 -1.15 3.62
C ALA A 311 13.24 -2.18 2.74
N ALA A 312 12.06 -2.66 3.15
CA ALA A 312 11.24 -3.57 2.36
C ALA A 312 10.83 -2.95 1.02
N GLN A 313 10.43 -1.67 1.01
CA GLN A 313 10.04 -0.98 -0.23
C GLN A 313 11.23 -0.75 -1.18
N ARG A 314 12.44 -0.54 -0.65
CA ARG A 314 13.66 -0.51 -1.47
C ARG A 314 13.90 -1.87 -2.15
N GLU A 315 13.78 -2.97 -1.41
CA GLU A 315 13.94 -4.32 -1.96
C GLU A 315 12.84 -4.67 -2.98
N VAL A 316 11.59 -4.24 -2.76
CA VAL A 316 10.51 -4.35 -3.78
C VAL A 316 10.92 -3.65 -5.08
N GLY A 317 11.45 -2.43 -4.98
CA GLY A 317 11.93 -1.67 -6.15
C GLY A 317 13.08 -2.38 -6.87
N GLU A 318 14.05 -2.93 -6.14
CA GLU A 318 15.18 -3.69 -6.71
C GLU A 318 14.72 -4.98 -7.42
N ARG A 319 13.80 -5.73 -6.81
CA ARG A 319 13.23 -6.95 -7.42
C ARG A 319 12.39 -6.63 -8.66
N TRP A 320 11.62 -5.54 -8.62
CA TRP A 320 10.89 -5.07 -9.79
C TRP A 320 11.83 -4.67 -10.92
N TYR A 321 12.91 -3.95 -10.61
CA TYR A 321 13.94 -3.56 -11.57
C TYR A 321 14.59 -4.76 -12.24
N ARG A 322 14.89 -5.83 -11.48
CA ARG A 322 15.41 -7.11 -11.98
C ARG A 322 14.37 -7.99 -12.69
N ASN A 323 13.14 -7.48 -12.89
CA ASN A 323 12.02 -8.22 -13.46
C ASN A 323 11.62 -9.48 -12.67
N GLU A 324 11.90 -9.51 -11.36
CA GLU A 324 11.52 -10.59 -10.44
C GLU A 324 10.09 -10.41 -9.89
N LEU A 325 9.58 -9.17 -9.91
CA LEU A 325 8.23 -8.81 -9.50
C LEU A 325 7.48 -8.15 -10.65
N SER A 326 6.19 -8.48 -10.77
CA SER A 326 5.28 -7.77 -11.67
C SER A 326 4.84 -6.42 -11.07
N PRO A 327 4.31 -5.48 -11.89
CA PRO A 327 3.68 -4.26 -11.37
C PRO A 327 2.56 -4.54 -10.37
N ALA A 328 1.85 -5.68 -10.50
CA ALA A 328 0.80 -6.06 -9.56
C ALA A 328 1.35 -6.44 -8.19
N ASP A 329 2.47 -7.16 -8.14
CA ASP A 329 3.14 -7.54 -6.89
C ASP A 329 3.69 -6.30 -6.16
N GLU A 330 4.27 -5.34 -6.91
CA GLU A 330 4.73 -4.05 -6.38
C GLU A 330 3.56 -3.26 -5.77
N HIS A 331 2.43 -3.14 -6.49
CA HIS A 331 1.24 -2.43 -5.99
C HIS A 331 0.65 -3.10 -4.75
N LEU A 332 0.65 -4.45 -4.68
CA LEU A 332 0.23 -5.17 -3.48
C LEU A 332 1.14 -4.86 -2.29
N ALA A 333 2.46 -4.93 -2.49
CA ALA A 333 3.44 -4.64 -1.43
C ALA A 333 3.33 -3.19 -0.93
N SER A 334 3.20 -2.23 -1.84
CA SER A 334 3.00 -0.81 -1.51
C SER A 334 1.68 -0.58 -0.76
N GLY A 335 0.60 -1.27 -1.14
CA GLY A 335 -0.68 -1.22 -0.43
C GLY A 335 -0.63 -1.83 0.97
N VAL A 336 0.18 -2.88 1.17
CA VAL A 336 0.42 -3.48 2.50
C VAL A 336 1.24 -2.53 3.37
N ALA A 337 2.27 -1.88 2.82
CA ALA A 337 3.08 -0.91 3.54
C ALA A 337 2.27 0.32 3.99
N GLY A 338 1.39 0.84 3.13
CA GLY A 338 0.45 1.90 3.52
C GLY A 338 -0.44 1.49 4.68
N ALA A 339 -0.93 0.24 4.67
CA ALA A 339 -1.74 -0.29 5.76
C ALA A 339 -0.97 -0.45 7.09
N ALA A 340 0.31 -0.78 7.02
CA ALA A 340 1.18 -0.87 8.19
C ALA A 340 1.43 0.52 8.79
N LEU A 341 1.66 1.52 7.93
CA LEU A 341 1.80 2.93 8.34
C LEU A 341 0.53 3.47 9.01
N ASP A 342 -0.66 3.23 8.40
CA ASP A 342 -1.93 3.64 9.00
C ASP A 342 -2.13 3.03 10.40
N ALA A 343 -1.69 1.77 10.57
CA ALA A 343 -1.79 1.08 11.85
C ALA A 343 -0.81 1.63 12.90
N LEU A 344 0.42 1.97 12.51
CA LEU A 344 1.40 2.65 13.37
C LEU A 344 0.90 4.03 13.79
N ALA A 345 0.42 4.83 12.83
CA ALA A 345 -0.10 6.17 13.08
C ALA A 345 -1.25 6.19 14.10
N ALA A 346 -2.06 5.13 14.14
CA ALA A 346 -3.18 5.00 15.09
C ALA A 346 -2.72 4.78 16.55
N GLU A 347 -1.50 4.32 16.77
CA GLU A 347 -0.92 4.06 18.10
C GLU A 347 -0.07 5.24 18.61
N LEU A 348 0.18 6.26 17.77
CA LEU A 348 1.00 7.40 18.16
C LEU A 348 0.30 8.30 19.18
N PRO A 349 1.06 8.85 20.13
CA PRO A 349 0.55 9.89 21.02
C PRO A 349 0.24 11.19 20.24
N PRO A 350 -0.60 12.06 20.78
CA PRO A 350 -0.83 13.37 20.18
C PRO A 350 0.47 14.19 20.08
N PRO A 351 0.55 15.14 19.13
CA PRO A 351 1.72 15.99 18.94
C PRO A 351 2.17 16.67 20.24
N THR A 352 3.45 16.77 20.43
CA THR A 352 4.06 17.43 21.62
C THR A 352 4.76 18.74 21.29
N ARG A 353 4.90 19.07 19.99
CA ARG A 353 5.53 20.29 19.48
C ARG A 353 4.45 21.21 18.91
N ASP A 354 4.60 22.51 19.10
CA ASP A 354 3.77 23.50 18.46
C ASP A 354 4.14 23.65 16.97
N GLY A 355 3.18 24.07 16.16
CA GLY A 355 3.37 24.31 14.72
C GLY A 355 3.05 23.12 13.84
N LEU A 356 2.56 23.42 12.63
CA LEU A 356 2.11 22.44 11.64
C LEU A 356 3.15 22.30 10.53
N VAL A 357 3.64 21.08 10.32
CA VAL A 357 4.44 20.70 9.15
C VAL A 357 3.51 20.12 8.08
N VAL A 358 3.49 20.72 6.90
CA VAL A 358 2.75 20.20 5.76
C VAL A 358 3.70 19.41 4.87
N VAL A 359 3.37 18.16 4.57
CA VAL A 359 4.16 17.29 3.68
C VAL A 359 3.40 17.11 2.36
N ALA A 360 4.06 17.37 1.24
CA ALA A 360 3.50 17.20 -0.10
C ALA A 360 4.48 16.50 -1.03
N CYS A 361 3.96 15.72 -1.98
CA CYS A 361 4.74 15.28 -3.13
C CYS A 361 4.77 16.41 -4.19
N ALA A 362 5.84 16.42 -4.99
CA ALA A 362 5.90 17.29 -6.17
C ALA A 362 4.68 17.04 -7.09
N GLU A 363 4.21 18.09 -7.76
CA GLU A 363 3.13 17.96 -8.74
C GLU A 363 3.56 17.01 -9.87
N GLY A 364 2.76 15.99 -10.15
CA GLY A 364 3.06 14.89 -11.06
C GLY A 364 3.72 13.69 -10.41
N ASP A 365 4.26 13.79 -9.21
CA ASP A 365 4.85 12.67 -8.47
C ASP A 365 3.77 11.87 -7.72
N TRP A 366 3.57 10.62 -8.14
CA TRP A 366 2.58 9.70 -7.56
C TRP A 366 3.16 8.80 -6.45
N HIS A 367 4.46 8.92 -6.12
CA HIS A 367 5.13 8.13 -5.10
C HIS A 367 4.84 8.66 -3.69
N SER A 368 3.57 8.59 -3.26
CA SER A 368 3.15 9.16 -1.98
C SER A 368 3.59 8.37 -0.76
N LEU A 369 3.95 7.10 -0.91
CA LEU A 369 4.28 6.24 0.22
C LEU A 369 5.53 6.75 0.98
N SER A 370 6.55 7.23 0.26
CA SER A 370 7.74 7.84 0.88
C SER A 370 7.40 9.12 1.67
N ALA A 371 6.49 9.94 1.15
CA ALA A 371 5.99 11.13 1.85
C ALA A 371 5.16 10.75 3.10
N GLN A 372 4.39 9.67 3.04
CA GLN A 372 3.66 9.14 4.19
C GLN A 372 4.63 8.61 5.26
N MET A 373 5.61 7.78 4.89
CA MET A 373 6.66 7.29 5.80
C MET A 373 7.38 8.45 6.48
N PHE A 374 7.79 9.44 5.71
CA PHE A 374 8.41 10.65 6.23
C PHE A 374 7.51 11.39 7.23
N GLY A 375 6.23 11.55 6.90
CA GLY A 375 5.25 12.19 7.77
C GLY A 375 5.05 11.45 9.10
N GLU A 376 4.98 10.11 9.07
CA GLU A 376 4.85 9.31 10.29
C GLU A 376 6.11 9.39 11.17
N THR A 377 7.31 9.35 10.58
CA THR A 377 8.56 9.55 11.35
C THR A 377 8.63 10.92 12.01
N LEU A 378 8.12 11.97 11.35
CA LEU A 378 8.01 13.29 11.98
C LEU A 378 6.98 13.32 13.12
N ARG A 379 5.82 12.64 12.95
CA ARG A 379 4.82 12.49 14.03
C ARG A 379 5.40 11.75 15.23
N ALA A 380 6.15 10.67 15.00
CA ALA A 380 6.90 9.97 16.05
C ALA A 380 7.89 10.89 16.79
N SER A 381 8.42 11.88 16.09
CA SER A 381 9.28 12.93 16.66
C SER A 381 8.50 14.06 17.36
N GLY A 382 7.17 13.94 17.46
CA GLY A 382 6.28 14.84 18.19
C GLY A 382 5.77 16.04 17.40
N PHE A 383 5.96 16.10 16.08
CA PHE A 383 5.42 17.17 15.24
C PHE A 383 3.93 16.95 14.93
N ASP A 384 3.19 18.05 14.77
CA ASP A 384 1.89 18.04 14.08
C ASP A 384 2.13 18.04 12.58
N VAL A 385 1.63 17.02 11.88
CA VAL A 385 1.95 16.78 10.46
C VAL A 385 0.69 16.52 9.64
N SER A 386 0.55 17.24 8.55
CA SER A 386 -0.48 16.98 7.52
C SER A 386 0.18 16.51 6.22
N VAL A 387 -0.07 15.26 5.83
CA VAL A 387 0.41 14.70 4.56
C VAL A 387 -0.66 14.89 3.49
N LEU A 388 -0.39 15.66 2.44
CA LEU A 388 -1.36 15.97 1.38
C LEU A 388 -1.45 14.90 0.28
N GLY A 389 -0.54 13.91 0.30
CA GLY A 389 -0.55 12.80 -0.65
C GLY A 389 0.12 13.09 -1.98
N ALA A 390 -0.18 12.21 -2.97
CA ALA A 390 0.44 12.22 -4.29
C ALA A 390 -0.02 13.40 -5.14
N SER A 391 0.90 13.92 -5.96
CA SER A 391 0.60 14.85 -7.08
C SER A 391 -0.38 15.98 -6.71
N THR A 392 -0.22 16.57 -5.52
CA THR A 392 -1.11 17.65 -5.08
C THR A 392 -0.80 18.94 -5.87
N PRO A 393 -1.79 19.53 -6.56
CA PRO A 393 -1.57 20.76 -7.31
C PRO A 393 -1.03 21.89 -6.41
N ARG A 394 -0.05 22.63 -6.91
CA ARG A 394 0.61 23.71 -6.18
C ARG A 394 -0.37 24.69 -5.52
N THR A 395 -1.42 25.09 -6.24
CA THR A 395 -2.44 26.02 -5.71
C THR A 395 -3.17 25.43 -4.51
N ALA A 396 -3.47 24.13 -4.52
CA ALA A 396 -4.12 23.44 -3.41
C ALA A 396 -3.19 23.33 -2.18
N VAL A 397 -1.88 23.14 -2.39
CA VAL A 397 -0.89 23.15 -1.30
C VAL A 397 -0.84 24.52 -0.64
N VAL A 398 -0.74 25.61 -1.41
CA VAL A 398 -0.70 26.98 -0.91
C VAL A 398 -2.01 27.36 -0.18
N ASP A 399 -3.14 26.99 -0.74
CA ASP A 399 -4.44 27.21 -0.11
C ASP A 399 -4.56 26.46 1.22
N PHE A 400 -4.04 25.22 1.30
CA PHE A 400 -4.01 24.45 2.53
C PHE A 400 -3.09 25.08 3.58
N LEU A 401 -1.84 25.43 3.21
CA LEU A 401 -0.89 26.10 4.09
C LEU A 401 -1.49 27.39 4.70
N THR A 402 -2.12 28.20 3.87
CA THR A 402 -2.75 29.46 4.31
C THR A 402 -3.93 29.22 5.25
N ARG A 403 -4.80 28.25 4.91
CA ARG A 403 -6.02 27.97 5.70
C ARG A 403 -5.73 27.24 7.01
N ALA A 404 -4.77 26.30 7.00
CA ALA A 404 -4.42 25.50 8.16
C ALA A 404 -3.38 26.19 9.06
N GLY A 405 -2.73 27.26 8.59
CA GLY A 405 -1.67 27.94 9.32
C GLY A 405 -0.38 27.12 9.35
N GLY A 406 -0.02 26.51 8.21
CA GLY A 406 1.21 25.71 8.12
C GLY A 406 2.48 26.56 8.36
N ASP A 407 3.33 26.09 9.26
CA ASP A 407 4.57 26.78 9.63
C ASP A 407 5.73 26.46 8.72
N SER A 408 5.73 25.28 8.13
CA SER A 408 6.74 24.81 7.18
C SER A 408 6.15 23.84 6.17
N LEU A 409 6.75 23.77 4.99
CA LEU A 409 6.44 22.81 3.93
C LEU A 409 7.60 21.85 3.75
N ALA A 410 7.33 20.56 3.77
CA ALA A 410 8.27 19.51 3.37
C ALA A 410 7.86 18.94 2.02
N VAL A 411 8.75 18.94 1.03
CA VAL A 411 8.47 18.42 -0.31
C VAL A 411 9.26 17.15 -0.54
N SER A 412 8.53 16.04 -0.73
CA SER A 412 9.09 14.76 -1.16
C SER A 412 9.14 14.68 -2.67
N CYS A 413 10.31 14.36 -3.23
CA CYS A 413 10.50 14.17 -4.66
C CYS A 413 11.41 12.96 -4.93
N ASN A 414 10.89 11.97 -5.66
CA ASN A 414 11.62 10.72 -5.91
C ASN A 414 12.28 10.65 -7.28
N MET A 415 11.85 11.47 -8.23
CA MET A 415 12.42 11.51 -9.57
C MET A 415 12.75 12.95 -9.99
N PRO A 416 13.95 13.20 -10.54
CA PRO A 416 14.39 14.54 -10.96
C PRO A 416 13.48 15.20 -12.00
N ILE A 417 12.72 14.43 -12.77
CA ILE A 417 11.76 14.95 -13.76
C ILE A 417 10.68 15.88 -13.13
N PHE A 418 10.47 15.81 -11.82
CA PHE A 418 9.50 16.66 -11.11
C PHE A 418 10.11 17.97 -10.58
N PHE A 419 11.41 18.22 -10.76
CA PHE A 419 12.08 19.44 -10.29
C PHE A 419 11.43 20.75 -10.76
N PRO A 420 10.91 20.87 -12.00
CA PRO A 420 10.18 22.07 -12.37
C PRO A 420 8.95 22.35 -11.48
N GLY A 421 8.22 21.31 -11.09
CA GLY A 421 7.09 21.40 -10.16
C GLY A 421 7.54 21.76 -8.74
N VAL A 422 8.64 21.13 -8.26
CA VAL A 422 9.26 21.45 -6.96
C VAL A 422 9.63 22.91 -6.86
N ALA A 423 10.37 23.43 -7.83
CA ALA A 423 10.80 24.84 -7.84
C ALA A 423 9.62 25.83 -7.84
N GLN A 424 8.56 25.51 -8.61
CA GLN A 424 7.34 26.31 -8.60
C GLN A 424 6.61 26.26 -7.26
N LEU A 425 6.61 25.10 -6.57
CA LEU A 425 6.00 24.93 -5.27
C LEU A 425 6.78 25.69 -4.19
N ILE A 426 8.13 25.61 -4.23
CA ILE A 426 9.00 26.38 -3.34
C ILE A 426 8.70 27.89 -3.48
N ASN A 427 8.72 28.42 -4.69
CA ASN A 427 8.45 29.84 -4.94
C ASN A 427 7.08 30.26 -4.40
N ALA A 428 6.04 29.43 -4.62
CA ALA A 428 4.70 29.72 -4.15
C ALA A 428 4.56 29.66 -2.62
N ALA A 429 5.28 28.78 -1.94
CA ALA A 429 5.36 28.76 -0.47
C ALA A 429 6.09 30.00 0.08
N HIS A 430 7.17 30.41 -0.59
CA HIS A 430 7.92 31.63 -0.24
C HIS A 430 7.09 32.91 -0.41
N GLU A 431 6.23 33.02 -1.43
CA GLU A 431 5.30 34.13 -1.61
C GLU A 431 4.39 34.36 -0.40
N ILE A 432 4.06 33.29 0.34
CA ILE A 432 3.25 33.34 1.57
C ILE A 432 4.10 33.29 2.84
N GLY A 433 5.44 33.38 2.70
CA GLY A 433 6.38 33.38 3.82
C GLY A 433 6.58 32.04 4.53
N VAL A 434 6.29 30.92 3.87
CA VAL A 434 6.45 29.56 4.42
C VAL A 434 7.79 28.97 3.96
N PRO A 435 8.70 28.59 4.89
CA PRO A 435 9.97 27.96 4.55
C PRO A 435 9.75 26.53 4.04
N VAL A 436 10.65 26.09 3.15
CA VAL A 436 10.54 24.80 2.48
C VAL A 436 11.79 23.95 2.71
N ILE A 437 11.58 22.75 3.26
CA ILE A 437 12.59 21.68 3.30
C ILE A 437 12.25 20.65 2.20
N VAL A 438 13.27 20.16 1.52
CA VAL A 438 13.09 19.15 0.48
C VAL A 438 13.87 17.89 0.80
N GLY A 439 13.40 16.76 0.28
CA GLY A 439 14.05 15.46 0.40
C GLY A 439 13.53 14.45 -0.59
N GLY A 440 14.06 13.23 -0.52
CA GLY A 440 13.77 12.13 -1.43
C GLY A 440 14.89 11.88 -2.43
N ARG A 441 14.84 10.73 -3.11
CA ARG A 441 15.94 10.20 -3.96
C ARG A 441 16.38 11.15 -5.09
N ALA A 442 15.48 12.02 -5.57
CA ALA A 442 15.79 12.98 -6.64
C ALA A 442 16.91 13.95 -6.26
N PHE A 443 17.04 14.26 -4.97
CA PHE A 443 18.03 15.27 -4.52
C PHE A 443 19.45 14.73 -4.38
N GLY A 444 19.65 13.38 -4.38
CA GLY A 444 20.97 12.78 -4.19
C GLY A 444 21.44 12.85 -2.76
N ASP A 445 22.76 12.91 -2.58
CA ASP A 445 23.41 12.76 -1.28
C ASP A 445 23.88 14.09 -0.65
N ASP A 446 23.52 15.22 -1.26
CA ASP A 446 23.88 16.56 -0.75
C ASP A 446 22.82 17.63 -1.10
N ASP A 447 23.01 18.85 -0.60
CA ASP A 447 22.08 19.97 -0.72
C ASP A 447 22.17 20.75 -2.04
N ARG A 448 23.10 20.42 -2.95
CA ARG A 448 23.36 21.22 -4.17
C ARG A 448 22.12 21.36 -5.05
N ARG A 449 21.41 20.25 -5.30
CA ARG A 449 20.19 20.25 -6.13
C ARG A 449 19.07 21.05 -5.46
N ALA A 450 18.92 20.91 -4.14
CA ALA A 450 17.94 21.65 -3.35
C ALA A 450 18.19 23.16 -3.38
N ALA A 451 19.45 23.57 -3.17
CA ALA A 451 19.86 24.98 -3.24
C ALA A 451 19.62 25.59 -4.63
N ARG A 452 19.86 24.83 -5.72
CA ARG A 452 19.56 25.27 -7.09
C ARG A 452 18.06 25.49 -7.35
N LEU A 453 17.21 24.73 -6.68
CA LEU A 453 15.76 24.88 -6.77
C LEU A 453 15.21 25.94 -5.81
N GLY A 454 16.04 26.48 -4.93
CA GLY A 454 15.68 27.55 -3.99
C GLY A 454 15.08 27.06 -2.68
N ALA A 455 15.28 25.81 -2.28
CA ALA A 455 14.84 25.29 -0.99
C ALA A 455 15.65 25.93 0.16
N ASP A 456 15.00 26.09 1.32
CA ASP A 456 15.64 26.65 2.52
C ASP A 456 16.49 25.61 3.25
N ALA A 457 16.18 24.32 3.07
CA ALA A 457 16.97 23.20 3.56
C ALA A 457 16.75 21.94 2.72
N TRP A 458 17.69 21.01 2.86
CA TRP A 458 17.61 19.64 2.38
C TRP A 458 17.87 18.68 3.55
N ALA A 459 17.25 17.51 3.50
CA ALA A 459 17.55 16.44 4.45
C ALA A 459 17.64 15.10 3.71
N ALA A 460 18.65 14.30 4.07
CA ALA A 460 18.84 12.96 3.54
C ALA A 460 17.77 11.98 4.05
N GLY A 461 17.22 12.22 5.25
CA GLY A 461 16.24 11.37 5.91
C GLY A 461 15.36 12.15 6.90
N ALA A 462 14.38 11.45 7.45
CA ALA A 462 13.38 12.04 8.32
C ALA A 462 13.97 12.50 9.67
N SER A 463 14.97 11.80 10.19
CA SER A 463 15.66 12.17 11.45
C SER A 463 16.36 13.51 11.32
N GLU A 464 17.12 13.72 10.24
CA GLU A 464 17.80 14.99 9.96
C GLU A 464 16.78 16.12 9.72
N ALA A 465 15.70 15.83 8.98
CA ALA A 465 14.63 16.79 8.76
C ALA A 465 13.97 17.22 10.08
N ALA A 466 13.78 16.29 11.02
CA ALA A 466 13.22 16.59 12.34
C ALA A 466 14.11 17.54 13.14
N GLU A 467 15.44 17.40 13.06
CA GLU A 467 16.38 18.32 13.70
C GLU A 467 16.33 19.73 13.08
N ILE A 468 16.30 19.81 11.73
CA ILE A 468 16.20 21.08 11.01
C ILE A 468 14.89 21.78 11.35
N LEU A 469 13.76 21.07 11.27
CA LEU A 469 12.43 21.61 11.58
C LEU A 469 12.30 22.05 13.04
N ALA A 470 12.90 21.32 13.98
CA ALA A 470 12.97 21.73 15.38
C ALA A 470 13.75 23.04 15.54
N GLY A 471 14.84 23.20 14.78
CA GLY A 471 15.60 24.45 14.70
C GLY A 471 14.75 25.61 14.15
N TRP A 472 13.91 25.36 13.14
CA TRP A 472 13.01 26.36 12.55
C TRP A 472 11.89 26.80 13.51
N HIS A 473 11.38 25.90 14.33
CA HIS A 473 10.41 26.25 15.38
C HIS A 473 11.02 27.17 16.45
N ALA A 474 12.29 26.94 16.80
CA ALA A 474 13.00 27.81 17.74
C ALA A 474 13.35 29.16 17.11
N ARG A 475 13.70 29.15 15.82
CA ARG A 475 14.06 30.34 15.04
C ARG A 475 13.71 30.14 13.58
N ARG A 476 12.58 30.73 13.16
CA ARG A 476 12.13 30.64 11.76
C ARG A 476 13.21 31.20 10.83
N PRO A 477 13.58 30.50 9.75
CA PRO A 477 14.51 31.01 8.75
C PRO A 477 13.89 32.21 8.03
N GLU A 478 14.76 33.12 7.56
CA GLU A 478 14.34 34.18 6.63
C GLU A 478 14.11 33.55 5.27
N VAL A 479 12.86 33.57 4.82
CA VAL A 479 12.48 33.06 3.51
C VAL A 479 12.92 34.02 2.42
N GLY A 480 13.58 33.50 1.38
CA GLY A 480 14.02 34.31 0.25
C GLY A 480 12.84 34.99 -0.45
N SER A 481 12.94 36.31 -0.67
CA SER A 481 11.89 37.10 -1.34
C SER A 481 11.99 37.05 -2.87
N GLU A 482 13.08 36.58 -3.44
CA GLU A 482 13.32 36.46 -4.87
C GLU A 482 13.28 34.99 -5.29
N PRO A 483 12.53 34.65 -6.36
CA PRO A 483 12.51 33.30 -6.91
C PRO A 483 13.91 32.85 -7.31
N ALA A 484 14.22 31.55 -7.12
CA ALA A 484 15.46 30.98 -7.62
C ALA A 484 15.57 31.20 -9.14
N PRO A 485 16.73 31.63 -9.64
CA PRO A 485 16.92 31.87 -11.07
C PRO A 485 17.00 30.52 -11.83
N LEU A 486 15.88 30.02 -12.28
CA LEU A 486 15.80 28.77 -13.03
C LEU A 486 16.25 28.97 -14.49
N ASP A 487 16.95 27.97 -15.05
CA ASP A 487 17.33 27.96 -16.45
C ASP A 487 16.09 27.87 -17.35
N GLY A 488 15.75 29.00 -18.01
CA GLY A 488 14.59 29.06 -18.91
C GLY A 488 14.72 28.16 -20.14
N ALA A 489 15.94 27.79 -20.58
CA ALA A 489 16.14 26.85 -21.67
C ALA A 489 15.80 25.43 -21.23
N ALA A 490 16.23 25.02 -20.01
CA ALA A 490 15.87 23.75 -19.41
C ALA A 490 14.34 23.61 -19.24
N LEU A 491 13.66 24.65 -18.77
CA LEU A 491 12.19 24.63 -18.64
C LEU A 491 11.47 24.49 -19.99
N ARG A 492 11.98 25.17 -21.05
CA ARG A 492 11.43 25.00 -22.42
C ARG A 492 11.68 23.59 -22.95
N LEU A 493 12.87 23.02 -22.67
CA LEU A 493 13.20 21.67 -23.07
C LEU A 493 12.26 20.66 -22.37
N PHE A 494 12.02 20.82 -21.09
CA PHE A 494 11.06 20.01 -20.34
C PHE A 494 9.66 20.10 -20.95
N ALA A 495 9.16 21.29 -21.19
CA ALA A 495 7.83 21.51 -21.79
C ALA A 495 7.69 20.94 -23.21
N ALA A 496 8.79 20.85 -23.96
CA ALA A 496 8.82 20.29 -25.30
C ALA A 496 9.00 18.76 -25.35
N SER A 497 9.24 18.08 -24.23
CA SER A 497 9.65 16.67 -24.17
C SER A 497 8.76 15.74 -25.01
N SER A 498 7.45 15.80 -24.84
CA SER A 498 6.49 14.97 -25.58
C SER A 498 6.51 15.27 -27.09
N THR A 499 6.61 16.55 -27.47
CA THR A 499 6.65 16.96 -28.87
C THR A 499 7.94 16.50 -29.56
N LEU A 500 9.09 16.60 -28.85
CA LEU A 500 10.38 16.19 -29.39
C LEU A 500 10.45 14.67 -29.53
N ALA A 501 9.97 13.92 -28.54
CA ALA A 501 9.92 12.46 -28.57
C ALA A 501 9.01 11.97 -29.71
N THR A 502 7.80 12.51 -29.84
CA THR A 502 6.86 12.14 -30.91
C THR A 502 7.47 12.42 -32.29
N ALA A 503 8.00 13.62 -32.51
CA ALA A 503 8.64 13.98 -33.81
C ALA A 503 9.85 13.08 -34.13
N THR A 504 10.55 12.60 -33.12
CA THR A 504 11.67 11.66 -33.28
C THR A 504 11.19 10.28 -33.71
N VAL A 505 10.21 9.73 -33.02
CA VAL A 505 9.63 8.42 -33.34
C VAL A 505 9.00 8.42 -34.74
N ASP A 506 8.24 9.49 -35.09
CA ASP A 506 7.64 9.62 -36.41
C ASP A 506 8.69 9.67 -37.55
N GLU A 507 9.81 10.35 -37.32
CA GLU A 507 10.91 10.40 -38.28
C GLU A 507 11.62 9.03 -38.43
N LEU A 508 11.86 8.36 -37.34
CA LEU A 508 12.48 7.04 -37.33
C LEU A 508 11.59 5.98 -37.96
N THR A 509 10.29 6.03 -37.76
CA THR A 509 9.31 5.13 -38.42
C THR A 509 9.18 5.39 -39.92
N ALA A 510 9.41 6.62 -40.37
CA ALA A 510 9.41 6.98 -41.79
C ALA A 510 10.71 6.64 -42.52
N SER A 511 11.80 6.32 -41.80
CA SER A 511 13.14 6.00 -42.33
C SER A 511 13.42 4.51 -42.20
N SER A 512 14.48 3.99 -42.88
CA SER A 512 14.97 2.62 -42.73
C SER A 512 15.75 2.50 -41.41
N SER A 513 15.06 2.52 -40.29
CA SER A 513 15.61 2.50 -38.93
C SER A 513 15.40 1.13 -38.27
N PRO A 514 16.21 0.74 -37.28
CA PRO A 514 16.02 -0.46 -36.47
C PRO A 514 14.64 -0.57 -35.79
N ILE A 515 13.92 0.53 -35.64
CA ILE A 515 12.59 0.54 -35.02
C ILE A 515 11.47 0.00 -35.92
N LEU A 516 11.75 -0.29 -37.19
CA LEU A 516 10.74 -0.84 -38.11
C LEU A 516 10.32 -2.29 -37.75
N ASP A 517 11.12 -2.99 -36.98
CA ASP A 517 10.83 -4.35 -36.50
C ASP A 517 10.04 -4.36 -35.18
N LEU A 518 9.75 -3.17 -34.60
CA LEU A 518 8.98 -3.05 -33.36
C LEU A 518 7.47 -3.13 -33.64
N ASP A 519 6.75 -3.75 -32.71
CA ASP A 519 5.29 -3.69 -32.70
C ASP A 519 4.79 -2.30 -32.19
N ALA A 520 3.48 -2.10 -32.24
CA ALA A 520 2.88 -0.82 -31.86
C ALA A 520 3.11 -0.47 -30.37
N ASP A 521 3.05 -1.47 -29.49
CA ASP A 521 3.24 -1.29 -28.05
C ASP A 521 4.70 -0.93 -27.75
N GLN A 522 5.65 -1.56 -28.43
CA GLN A 522 7.08 -1.26 -28.31
C GLN A 522 7.43 0.14 -28.83
N VAL A 523 6.77 0.60 -29.92
CA VAL A 523 6.92 1.97 -30.45
C VAL A 523 6.39 2.99 -29.44
N ASP A 524 5.26 2.72 -28.78
CA ASP A 524 4.71 3.59 -27.76
C ASP A 524 5.60 3.64 -26.51
N GLN A 525 6.15 2.50 -26.09
CA GLN A 525 7.14 2.44 -25.02
C GLN A 525 8.42 3.23 -25.36
N LEU A 526 8.94 3.10 -26.57
CA LEU A 526 10.08 3.91 -27.02
C LEU A 526 9.77 5.41 -26.92
N ARG A 527 8.57 5.82 -27.34
CA ARG A 527 8.15 7.24 -27.23
C ARG A 527 8.17 7.71 -25.78
N GLU A 528 7.64 6.92 -24.85
CA GLU A 528 7.67 7.25 -23.42
C GLU A 528 9.10 7.33 -22.87
N HIS A 529 9.99 6.40 -23.23
CA HIS A 529 11.39 6.43 -22.83
C HIS A 529 12.11 7.68 -23.36
N LEU A 530 11.82 8.11 -24.58
CA LEU A 530 12.38 9.34 -25.13
C LEU A 530 11.82 10.60 -24.45
N VAL A 531 10.55 10.60 -24.02
CA VAL A 531 10.01 11.66 -23.17
C VAL A 531 10.80 11.74 -21.87
N PHE A 532 11.01 10.62 -21.19
CA PHE A 532 11.82 10.59 -19.97
C PHE A 532 13.26 11.05 -20.22
N ALA A 533 13.89 10.61 -21.31
CA ALA A 533 15.25 11.06 -21.66
C ALA A 533 15.35 12.59 -21.74
N VAL A 534 14.39 13.24 -22.42
CA VAL A 534 14.36 14.71 -22.51
C VAL A 534 14.07 15.37 -21.15
N GLN A 535 13.20 14.77 -20.33
CA GLN A 535 12.87 15.30 -19.01
C GLN A 535 14.03 15.17 -18.01
N PHE A 536 14.76 14.04 -17.99
CA PHE A 536 15.95 13.85 -17.18
C PHE A 536 17.08 14.80 -17.61
N LEU A 537 17.27 14.96 -18.92
CA LEU A 537 18.22 15.93 -19.47
C LEU A 537 17.87 17.37 -19.06
N ALA A 538 16.60 17.74 -19.14
CA ALA A 538 16.13 19.04 -18.70
C ALA A 538 16.31 19.24 -17.18
N ALA A 539 16.08 18.20 -16.40
CA ALA A 539 16.32 18.23 -14.95
C ALA A 539 17.79 18.42 -14.61
N ALA A 540 18.69 17.66 -15.28
CA ALA A 540 20.14 17.82 -15.15
C ALA A 540 20.59 19.26 -15.44
N ARG A 541 20.06 19.85 -16.53
CA ARG A 541 20.31 21.24 -16.91
C ARG A 541 19.76 22.24 -15.89
N LEU A 542 18.59 21.95 -15.32
CA LEU A 542 17.91 22.86 -14.39
C LEU A 542 18.70 23.06 -13.09
N VAL A 543 19.32 21.99 -12.58
CA VAL A 543 20.08 22.03 -11.34
C VAL A 543 21.60 22.03 -11.55
N ASP A 544 22.08 22.06 -12.81
CA ASP A 544 23.48 22.04 -13.20
C ASP A 544 24.23 20.80 -12.63
N ASP A 545 23.60 19.63 -12.79
CA ASP A 545 24.15 18.35 -12.33
C ASP A 545 24.01 17.29 -13.43
N ASP A 546 25.12 17.01 -14.10
CA ASP A 546 25.19 16.11 -15.25
C ASP A 546 24.91 14.64 -14.83
N SER A 547 25.20 14.26 -13.58
CA SER A 547 25.01 12.89 -13.10
C SER A 547 23.56 12.41 -13.20
N ILE A 548 22.59 13.31 -13.10
CA ILE A 548 21.16 12.99 -13.26
C ILE A 548 20.87 12.31 -14.61
N PHE A 549 21.46 12.83 -15.68
CA PHE A 549 21.25 12.27 -17.02
C PHE A 549 22.14 11.04 -17.26
N GLU A 550 23.35 11.02 -16.73
CA GLU A 550 24.25 9.87 -16.77
C GLU A 550 23.63 8.66 -16.06
N ASP A 551 23.14 8.83 -14.86
CA ASP A 551 22.46 7.78 -14.08
C ASP A 551 21.20 7.26 -14.79
N PHE A 552 20.43 8.18 -15.40
CA PHE A 552 19.27 7.80 -16.21
C PHE A 552 19.66 6.90 -17.38
N LEU A 553 20.74 7.22 -18.09
CA LEU A 553 21.19 6.41 -19.23
C LEU A 553 21.63 4.99 -18.80
N VAL A 554 22.32 4.89 -17.68
CA VAL A 554 22.70 3.58 -17.11
C VAL A 554 21.45 2.81 -16.72
N TRP A 555 20.52 3.46 -16.03
CA TRP A 555 19.27 2.85 -15.58
C TRP A 555 18.40 2.36 -16.76
N ILE A 556 18.21 3.16 -17.80
CA ILE A 556 17.35 2.81 -18.93
C ILE A 556 17.97 1.70 -19.80
N ASP A 557 19.29 1.71 -19.97
CA ASP A 557 20.00 0.64 -20.70
C ASP A 557 19.82 -0.73 -20.02
N GLU A 558 19.99 -0.80 -18.70
CA GLU A 558 19.77 -2.02 -17.92
C GLU A 558 18.29 -2.44 -17.93
N LEU A 559 17.36 -1.47 -17.78
CA LEU A 559 15.92 -1.73 -17.82
C LEU A 559 15.49 -2.36 -19.17
N LEU A 560 15.99 -1.85 -20.28
CA LEU A 560 15.68 -2.36 -21.62
C LEU A 560 16.31 -3.73 -21.85
N ARG A 561 17.52 -3.95 -21.35
CA ARG A 561 18.20 -5.24 -21.39
C ARG A 561 17.40 -6.35 -20.67
N THR A 562 16.81 -6.06 -19.51
CA THR A 562 15.98 -7.02 -18.77
C THR A 562 14.63 -7.32 -19.46
N ARG A 563 14.25 -6.51 -20.45
CA ARG A 563 13.01 -6.63 -21.23
C ARG A 563 13.24 -7.06 -22.69
N ASP A 564 14.43 -7.52 -23.01
CA ASP A 564 14.82 -7.98 -24.36
C ASP A 564 14.63 -6.94 -25.48
N VAL A 565 14.76 -5.63 -25.15
CA VAL A 565 14.73 -4.54 -26.14
C VAL A 565 16.16 -4.29 -26.64
N PRO A 566 16.39 -4.33 -27.99
CA PRO A 566 17.71 -4.11 -28.54
C PRO A 566 18.26 -2.70 -28.24
N ARG A 567 19.52 -2.62 -27.83
CA ARG A 567 20.21 -1.33 -27.53
C ARG A 567 20.19 -0.35 -28.69
N GLU A 568 20.24 -0.85 -29.92
CA GLU A 568 20.22 -0.07 -31.15
C GLU A 568 18.96 0.77 -31.29
N VAL A 569 17.86 0.32 -30.70
CA VAL A 569 16.57 1.03 -30.70
C VAL A 569 16.66 2.31 -29.85
N LEU A 570 17.18 2.20 -28.63
CA LEU A 570 17.39 3.36 -27.77
C LEU A 570 18.45 4.30 -28.37
N ALA A 571 19.55 3.77 -28.86
CA ALA A 571 20.61 4.55 -29.49
C ALA A 571 20.09 5.36 -30.69
N ALA A 572 19.30 4.75 -31.58
CA ALA A 572 18.65 5.46 -32.70
C ALA A 572 17.68 6.55 -32.21
N GLY A 573 16.91 6.26 -31.15
CA GLY A 573 16.01 7.23 -30.54
C GLY A 573 16.75 8.45 -29.98
N LEU A 574 17.80 8.24 -29.21
CA LEU A 574 18.62 9.32 -28.64
C LEU A 574 19.34 10.14 -29.73
N GLU A 575 19.88 9.49 -30.79
CA GLU A 575 20.48 10.19 -31.92
C GLU A 575 19.46 11.06 -32.67
N GLY A 576 18.26 10.53 -32.91
CA GLY A 576 17.16 11.30 -33.50
C GLY A 576 16.71 12.49 -32.66
N LEU A 577 16.82 12.41 -31.33
CA LEU A 577 16.53 13.52 -30.43
C LEU A 577 17.60 14.62 -30.47
N ARG A 578 18.86 14.29 -30.70
CA ARG A 578 20.01 15.17 -30.50
C ARG A 578 19.85 16.55 -31.19
N ALA A 579 19.60 16.58 -32.48
CA ALA A 579 19.45 17.83 -33.22
C ALA A 579 18.25 18.67 -32.74
N LYS A 580 17.17 17.99 -32.38
CA LYS A 580 15.92 18.65 -31.92
C LYS A 580 16.11 19.25 -30.51
N VAL A 581 16.79 18.53 -29.61
CA VAL A 581 17.12 19.03 -28.27
C VAL A 581 18.05 20.23 -28.32
N ILE A 582 19.12 20.18 -29.15
CA ILE A 582 20.08 21.28 -29.31
C ILE A 582 19.40 22.52 -29.86
N ALA A 583 18.39 22.39 -30.72
CA ALA A 583 17.62 23.51 -31.22
C ALA A 583 16.80 24.25 -30.14
N VAL A 584 16.38 23.57 -29.09
CA VAL A 584 15.62 24.11 -27.94
C VAL A 584 16.56 24.61 -26.84
N ASP A 585 17.59 23.82 -26.50
CA ASP A 585 18.62 24.15 -25.52
C ASP A 585 20.02 23.78 -26.02
N PRO A 586 20.77 24.73 -26.59
CA PRO A 586 22.15 24.51 -27.03
C PRO A 586 23.08 24.08 -25.87
N GLY A 587 22.74 24.42 -24.63
CA GLY A 587 23.50 24.03 -23.44
C GLY A 587 23.47 22.53 -23.14
N ALA A 588 22.48 21.80 -23.67
CA ALA A 588 22.37 20.35 -23.55
C ALA A 588 23.39 19.56 -24.38
N THR A 589 24.10 20.20 -25.32
CA THR A 589 25.03 19.54 -26.24
C THR A 589 26.10 18.76 -25.50
N ARG A 590 26.68 19.36 -24.46
CA ARG A 590 27.76 18.71 -23.67
C ARG A 590 27.31 17.39 -23.05
N LEU A 591 26.13 17.35 -22.48
CA LEU A 591 25.55 16.16 -21.85
C LEU A 591 25.26 15.06 -22.87
N LEU A 592 24.73 15.43 -24.02
CA LEU A 592 24.47 14.48 -25.10
C LEU A 592 25.78 13.90 -25.69
N ASP A 593 26.82 14.73 -25.84
CA ASP A 593 28.13 14.30 -26.35
C ASP A 593 28.86 13.40 -25.34
N ALA A 594 28.77 13.70 -24.03
CA ALA A 594 29.34 12.87 -22.97
C ALA A 594 28.65 11.50 -22.89
N ALA A 595 27.32 11.45 -22.98
CA ALA A 595 26.52 10.24 -23.01
C ALA A 595 26.91 9.30 -24.17
N TRP A 596 27.28 9.86 -25.33
CA TRP A 596 27.73 9.08 -26.49
C TRP A 596 29.14 8.51 -26.35
N SER A 597 30.03 9.23 -25.65
CA SER A 597 31.42 8.80 -25.44
C SER A 597 31.60 7.78 -24.32
N SER A 598 30.67 7.65 -23.43
CA SER A 598 30.70 6.73 -22.30
C SER A 598 30.11 5.35 -22.60
N GLN A 599 29.50 5.14 -23.76
CA GLN A 599 29.04 3.82 -24.17
C GLN A 599 30.24 2.93 -24.55
N PRO A 600 30.49 1.81 -23.87
CA PRO A 600 31.52 0.89 -24.31
C PRO A 600 31.10 0.31 -25.67
N VAL A 601 31.80 0.70 -26.72
CA VAL A 601 31.78 -0.02 -28.00
C VAL A 601 32.43 -1.39 -27.75
N GLU A 602 31.66 -2.38 -27.41
CA GLU A 602 32.10 -3.76 -27.61
C GLU A 602 32.18 -3.99 -29.13
N VAL A 603 33.36 -3.76 -29.64
CA VAL A 603 33.75 -4.32 -30.94
C VAL A 603 33.56 -5.82 -30.83
N ALA A 604 32.59 -6.34 -31.56
CA ALA A 604 32.48 -7.77 -31.78
C ALA A 604 33.80 -8.23 -32.43
N ASP A 605 34.72 -8.78 -31.63
CA ASP A 605 35.79 -9.57 -32.13
C ASP A 605 35.18 -10.85 -32.74
N GLY A 606 34.87 -10.76 -34.03
CA GLY A 606 34.74 -11.92 -34.85
C GLY A 606 36.15 -12.54 -34.98
N ASP A 607 36.27 -13.77 -34.49
CA ASP A 607 37.04 -14.85 -35.10
C ASP A 607 37.30 -15.98 -34.08
N GLY A 608 36.88 -17.19 -34.48
CA GLY A 608 37.35 -18.41 -33.87
C GLY A 608 36.31 -19.53 -33.92
#